data_df85747052144a652fe7d8eacdb22546
#
_entry.id   df85747052144a652fe7d8eacdb22546
#
_cell.length_a   1.000
_cell.length_b   1.000
_cell.length_c   1.000
_cell.angle_alpha   90.00
_cell.angle_beta   90.00
_cell.angle_gamma   90.00
#
_symmetry.space_group_name_H-M   'P 1'
#
loop_
_entity.id
_entity.type
_entity.pdbx_description
1 polymer ?
#
loop_
_entity_poly.entity_id
_entity_poly.type
_entity_poly.pdbx_seq_one_letter_code
_entity_poly.pdbx_strand_id
1 'polypeptide(L)'
;MIDDDTLLADGFEKALIGFGYRHNQQIAIYDYHRCVEVLVERDGMSEDDAIEYMDYNVVGSYVGEYTPIFFNRDLMNGYSA
;
A
#
# COMPACT_ATOMS: atom_id res chain seq x y z
N MET A 1 -2.00 -16.32 -10.47
CA MET A 1 -2.33 -16.91 -9.16
C MET A 1 -1.39 -16.38 -8.09
N ILE A 2 -1.91 -16.12 -6.90
CA ILE A 2 -1.11 -15.56 -5.81
C ILE A 2 -0.29 -16.66 -5.14
N ASP A 3 1.00 -16.40 -4.89
CA ASP A 3 1.85 -17.31 -4.14
C ASP A 3 1.35 -17.44 -2.70
N ASP A 4 1.54 -18.62 -2.11
CA ASP A 4 1.15 -18.85 -0.71
C ASP A 4 1.85 -17.91 0.26
N ASP A 5 3.08 -17.50 -0.07
CA ASP A 5 3.87 -16.63 0.79
C ASP A 5 3.58 -15.14 0.63
N THR A 6 2.85 -14.77 -0.43
CA THR A 6 2.52 -13.37 -0.68
C THR A 6 1.60 -12.84 0.40
N LEU A 7 2.00 -11.74 1.04
CA LEU A 7 1.20 -11.11 2.09
C LEU A 7 0.27 -10.07 1.49
N LEU A 8 -0.95 -10.04 2.01
CA LEU A 8 -1.95 -9.05 1.60
C LEU A 8 -2.24 -8.13 2.78
N ALA A 9 -2.54 -6.89 2.48
CA ALA A 9 -2.90 -5.92 3.50
C ALA A 9 -4.41 -5.99 3.73
N ASP A 10 -4.82 -6.66 4.81
CA ASP A 10 -6.23 -6.85 5.13
C ASP A 10 -6.93 -5.50 5.30
N GLY A 11 -8.11 -5.40 4.70
CA GLY A 11 -8.90 -4.18 4.78
C GLY A 11 -8.64 -3.19 3.67
N PHE A 12 -7.60 -3.42 2.84
CA PHE A 12 -7.26 -2.53 1.75
C PHE A 12 -7.47 -3.16 0.38
N GLU A 13 -8.34 -4.16 0.29
CA GLU A 13 -8.59 -4.87 -0.97
C GLU A 13 -8.97 -3.93 -2.12
N LYS A 14 -9.72 -2.88 -1.82
CA LYS A 14 -10.15 -1.92 -2.83
C LYS A 14 -9.01 -1.09 -3.39
N ALA A 15 -7.87 -1.08 -2.70
CA ALA A 15 -6.70 -0.31 -3.11
C ALA A 15 -5.67 -1.17 -3.82
N LEU A 16 -5.90 -2.47 -3.94
CA LEU A 16 -4.95 -3.37 -4.60
C LEU A 16 -4.87 -3.03 -6.08
N ILE A 17 -3.66 -2.75 -6.55
CA ILE A 17 -3.40 -2.48 -7.97
C ILE A 17 -3.06 -3.78 -8.70
N GLY A 18 -2.30 -4.64 -8.05
CA GLY A 18 -1.82 -5.87 -8.66
C GLY A 18 -0.63 -6.42 -7.91
N PHE A 19 0.20 -7.16 -8.62
CA PHE A 19 1.36 -7.83 -8.04
C PHE A 19 2.59 -7.52 -8.88
N GLY A 20 3.73 -7.40 -8.20
CA GLY A 20 5.01 -7.24 -8.88
C GLY A 20 5.97 -8.31 -8.41
N TYR A 21 7.12 -8.35 -9.03
CA TYR A 21 8.16 -9.31 -8.68
C TYR A 21 9.38 -8.59 -8.15
N ARG A 22 9.92 -9.12 -7.08
CA ARG A 22 11.25 -8.75 -6.61
C ARG A 22 12.02 -10.06 -6.50
N HIS A 23 12.99 -10.24 -7.40
CA HIS A 23 13.63 -11.54 -7.60
C HIS A 23 12.55 -12.56 -7.96
N ASN A 24 12.40 -13.61 -7.18
CA ASN A 24 11.40 -14.64 -7.42
C ASN A 24 10.16 -14.47 -6.52
N GLN A 25 10.08 -13.36 -5.81
CA GLN A 25 9.00 -13.11 -4.85
C GLN A 25 7.88 -12.32 -5.49
N GLN A 26 6.66 -12.79 -5.34
CA GLN A 26 5.48 -12.08 -5.80
C GLN A 26 4.99 -11.16 -4.68
N ILE A 27 4.97 -9.87 -4.93
CA ILE A 27 4.67 -8.85 -3.93
C ILE A 27 3.38 -8.14 -4.31
N ALA A 28 2.46 -7.98 -3.35
CA ALA A 28 1.23 -7.24 -3.58
C ALA A 28 1.54 -5.74 -3.61
N ILE A 29 0.91 -5.03 -4.55
CA ILE A 29 1.10 -3.59 -4.74
C ILE A 29 -0.23 -2.88 -4.55
N TYR A 30 -0.24 -1.90 -3.67
CA TYR A 30 -1.43 -1.12 -3.34
C TYR A 30 -1.24 0.34 -3.75
N ASP A 31 -2.35 1.00 -4.10
CA ASP A 31 -2.35 2.44 -4.37
C ASP A 31 -2.44 3.18 -3.03
N TYR A 32 -1.40 3.92 -2.69
CA TYR A 32 -1.33 4.67 -1.42
C TYR A 32 -2.52 5.61 -1.26
N HIS A 33 -2.83 6.39 -2.29
CA HIS A 33 -3.94 7.35 -2.19
C HIS A 33 -5.28 6.66 -2.01
N ARG A 34 -5.46 5.53 -2.67
CA ARG A 34 -6.69 4.77 -2.50
C ARG A 34 -6.79 4.19 -1.08
N CYS A 35 -5.66 3.80 -0.49
CA CYS A 35 -5.64 3.37 0.90
C CYS A 35 -6.11 4.50 1.84
N VAL A 36 -5.64 5.73 1.58
CA VAL A 36 -6.09 6.89 2.36
C VAL A 36 -7.60 7.05 2.23
N GLU A 37 -8.13 6.96 1.01
CA GLU A 37 -9.57 7.05 0.78
C GLU A 37 -10.34 5.98 1.53
N VAL A 38 -9.83 4.77 1.57
CA VAL A 38 -10.47 3.67 2.29
C VAL A 38 -10.58 4.01 3.78
N LEU A 39 -9.52 4.55 4.37
CA LEU A 39 -9.53 4.93 5.78
C LEU A 39 -10.52 6.05 6.05
N VAL A 40 -10.61 7.03 5.16
CA VAL A 40 -11.57 8.12 5.31
C VAL A 40 -13.00 7.59 5.21
N GLU A 41 -13.28 6.78 4.20
CA GLU A 41 -14.64 6.29 3.94
C GLU A 41 -15.08 5.24 4.94
N ARG A 42 -14.22 4.28 5.24
CA ARG A 42 -14.58 3.14 6.09
C ARG A 42 -14.51 3.48 7.57
N ASP A 43 -13.43 4.15 7.99
CA ASP A 43 -13.15 4.38 9.40
C ASP A 43 -13.52 5.79 9.87
N GLY A 44 -13.99 6.64 8.96
CA GLY A 44 -14.40 7.98 9.32
C GLY A 44 -13.26 8.92 9.70
N MET A 45 -12.03 8.59 9.31
CA MET A 45 -10.87 9.44 9.60
C MET A 45 -10.91 10.70 8.76
N SER A 46 -10.33 11.79 9.28
CA SER A 46 -10.01 12.92 8.44
C SER A 46 -8.88 12.53 7.49
N GLU A 47 -8.72 13.26 6.40
CA GLU A 47 -7.65 12.97 5.46
C GLU A 47 -6.28 13.04 6.12
N ASP A 48 -6.05 14.05 6.97
CA ASP A 48 -4.78 14.19 7.67
C ASP A 48 -4.49 13.01 8.60
N ASP A 49 -5.52 12.55 9.32
CA ASP A 49 -5.37 11.40 10.21
C ASP A 49 -5.12 10.12 9.41
N ALA A 50 -5.77 9.99 8.27
CA ALA A 50 -5.60 8.82 7.41
C ALA A 50 -4.18 8.76 6.85
N ILE A 51 -3.65 9.90 6.43
CA ILE A 51 -2.27 9.99 5.92
C ILE A 51 -1.29 9.62 7.02
N GLU A 52 -1.49 10.16 8.22
CA GLU A 52 -0.61 9.84 9.35
C GLU A 52 -0.67 8.35 9.69
N TYR A 53 -1.86 7.78 9.69
CA TYR A 53 -2.04 6.36 9.94
C TYR A 53 -1.29 5.52 8.91
N MET A 54 -1.42 5.87 7.62
CA MET A 54 -0.73 5.15 6.56
C MET A 54 0.78 5.21 6.75
N ASP A 55 1.30 6.40 7.03
CA ASP A 55 2.75 6.58 7.12
C ASP A 55 3.36 5.84 8.30
N TYR A 56 2.69 5.85 9.45
CA TYR A 56 3.26 5.29 10.68
C TYR A 56 2.90 3.82 10.90
N ASN A 57 1.71 3.40 10.48
CA ASN A 57 1.22 2.07 10.84
C ASN A 57 1.16 1.10 9.68
N VAL A 58 1.16 1.60 8.46
CA VAL A 58 1.01 0.75 7.27
C VAL A 58 2.29 0.75 6.46
N VAL A 59 2.65 1.91 5.92
CA VAL A 59 3.86 2.01 5.06
C VAL A 59 5.12 1.71 5.88
N GLY A 60 5.15 2.13 7.12
CA GLY A 60 6.29 1.92 8.01
C GLY A 60 6.44 0.50 8.54
N SER A 61 5.44 -0.36 8.34
CA SER A 61 5.50 -1.74 8.84
C SER A 61 6.27 -2.64 7.91
N TYR A 62 7.29 -3.31 8.45
CA TYR A 62 8.02 -4.32 7.71
C TYR A 62 7.70 -5.69 8.30
N VAL A 63 7.18 -6.58 7.48
CA VAL A 63 6.77 -7.92 7.95
C VAL A 63 7.47 -9.01 7.16
N GLY A 64 8.65 -8.73 6.65
CA GLY A 64 9.48 -9.70 5.94
C GLY A 64 9.61 -9.40 4.46
N GLU A 65 10.15 -10.35 3.73
CA GLU A 65 10.46 -10.18 2.31
C GLU A 65 9.21 -9.99 1.44
N TYR A 66 8.05 -10.43 1.93
CA TYR A 66 6.80 -10.35 1.19
C TYR A 66 5.94 -9.15 1.62
N THR A 67 6.55 -8.19 2.33
CA THR A 67 5.86 -6.97 2.73
C THR A 67 5.26 -6.28 1.52
N PRO A 68 3.96 -5.93 1.55
CA PRO A 68 3.33 -5.23 0.43
C PRO A 68 4.01 -3.91 0.11
N ILE A 69 3.92 -3.51 -1.14
CA ILE A 69 4.42 -2.22 -1.63
C ILE A 69 3.24 -1.26 -1.74
N PHE A 70 3.45 -0.03 -1.29
CA PHE A 70 2.44 1.01 -1.41
C PHE A 70 2.93 2.03 -2.42
N PHE A 71 2.34 2.00 -3.61
CA PHE A 71 2.70 2.88 -4.70
C PHE A 71 2.10 4.26 -4.48
N ASN A 72 2.96 5.27 -4.38
CA ASN A 72 2.54 6.65 -4.20
C ASN A 72 3.00 7.44 -5.43
N ARG A 73 2.04 7.76 -6.31
CA ARG A 73 2.35 8.44 -7.57
C ARG A 73 2.89 9.85 -7.35
N ASP A 74 2.60 10.47 -6.21
CA ASP A 74 3.08 11.81 -5.93
C ASP A 74 4.60 11.86 -5.75
N LEU A 75 5.21 10.72 -5.39
CA LEU A 75 6.65 10.65 -5.26
C LEU A 75 7.37 10.77 -6.60
N MET A 76 6.63 10.66 -7.70
CA MET A 76 7.17 10.87 -9.05
C MET A 76 7.36 12.35 -9.36
N ASN A 77 6.68 13.23 -8.64
CA ASN A 77 6.81 14.67 -8.84
C ASN A 77 8.23 15.08 -8.45
N GLY A 78 8.92 15.75 -9.32
CA GLY A 78 10.31 16.11 -9.09
C GLY A 78 11.30 15.18 -9.76
N TYR A 79 10.85 14.07 -10.31
CA TYR A 79 11.70 13.19 -11.12
C TYR A 79 11.57 13.47 -12.60
N SER A 80 10.71 14.39 -12.97
CA SER A 80 10.55 14.70 -14.39
C SER A 80 11.84 15.29 -14.94
N ALA A 81 12.26 14.75 -16.00
CA ALA A 81 13.42 15.26 -16.71
C ALA A 81 13.07 16.54 -17.44
#